data_5b90cc99635c5e0893a0c34ef3e2a244
#
_entry.id   5b90cc99635c5e0893a0c34ef3e2a244
#
_cell.length_a   1.000
_cell.length_b   1.000
_cell.length_c   1.000
_cell.angle_alpha   90.00
_cell.angle_beta   90.00
_cell.angle_gamma   90.00
#
_symmetry.space_group_name_H-M   'P 1'
#
loop_
_entity.id
_entity.type
_entity.pdbx_description
1 polymer ?
#
loop_
_entity_poly.entity_id
_entity_poly.type
_entity_poly.pdbx_seq_one_letter_code
_entity_poly.pdbx_strand_id
1 'polypeptide(L)'
;AGMRVAVFDENLRPGGQLFKQIHKFFGSKEHKAKIRGFRIGEMLLQEAEEAGVNVQLNATVLGIFPEKRITVRFADHVEQFSGDNIIVATGAAENMVLFDGWTKPGVIGAGAAQTLMNLHGVQPGRNILMVGSGNVGLVVSYQLLQAGCKVAALIDAAPRVGGYGVHAAKVARYGVPFYMRHTILRAEGKDQVEGAVIAEVDDKFQPIPGTEKHLDVDTICLAVGLSPMSQVLRMSGCEIDDTPGGLVPKTDAYGETTIPGLFAAGDVAGIEDASSAMIGGRIAGLAAAHRA
;
A
#
# COMPACT_ATOMS: atom_id res chain seq x y z
N ALA A 1 12.18 25.41 -7.43
CA ALA A 1 11.27 26.16 -8.30
C ALA A 1 10.77 27.48 -7.66
N GLY A 2 11.21 27.80 -6.43
CA GLY A 2 10.88 29.06 -5.74
C GLY A 2 9.45 29.13 -5.17
N MET A 3 8.71 28.01 -5.19
CA MET A 3 7.36 27.94 -4.64
C MET A 3 7.38 27.71 -3.13
N ARG A 4 6.41 28.28 -2.41
CA ARG A 4 6.12 27.89 -1.02
C ARG A 4 5.29 26.62 -1.03
N VAL A 5 5.74 25.60 -0.32
CA VAL A 5 5.07 24.29 -0.29
C VAL A 5 4.73 23.91 1.15
N ALA A 6 3.48 23.49 1.37
CA ALA A 6 3.03 22.83 2.59
C ALA A 6 2.60 21.41 2.27
N VAL A 7 2.98 20.45 3.12
CA VAL A 7 2.57 19.06 3.06
C VAL A 7 1.74 18.75 4.29
N PHE A 8 0.57 18.16 4.11
CA PHE A 8 -0.30 17.68 5.18
C PHE A 8 -0.28 16.16 5.18
N ASP A 9 0.11 15.56 6.28
CA ASP A 9 0.18 14.10 6.47
C ASP A 9 -0.57 13.72 7.74
N GLU A 10 -1.50 12.78 7.63
CA GLU A 10 -2.29 12.30 8.78
C GLU A 10 -1.46 11.50 9.79
N ASN A 11 -0.29 11.04 9.40
CA ASN A 11 0.57 10.24 10.24
C ASN A 11 1.37 11.07 11.26
N LEU A 12 1.85 10.39 12.30
CA LEU A 12 2.77 10.95 13.30
C LEU A 12 4.20 11.14 12.76
N ARG A 13 4.49 10.54 11.61
CA ARG A 13 5.80 10.52 10.97
C ARG A 13 5.63 10.72 9.47
N PRO A 14 6.41 11.62 8.84
CA PRO A 14 6.33 11.84 7.40
C PRO A 14 7.00 10.70 6.62
N GLY A 15 6.69 10.60 5.31
CA GLY A 15 7.36 9.69 4.38
C GLY A 15 6.57 8.42 4.04
N GLY A 16 5.36 8.30 4.56
CA GLY A 16 4.38 7.29 4.14
C GLY A 16 4.92 5.86 4.19
N GLN A 17 4.68 5.11 3.14
CA GLN A 17 5.00 3.67 3.07
C GLN A 17 6.51 3.36 3.03
N LEU A 18 7.38 4.32 2.67
CA LEU A 18 8.82 4.08 2.57
C LEU A 18 9.43 3.64 3.90
N PHE A 19 8.96 4.14 5.03
CA PHE A 19 9.51 3.80 6.35
C PHE A 19 9.28 2.36 6.77
N LYS A 20 8.26 1.67 6.23
CA LYS A 20 8.06 0.23 6.45
C LYS A 20 8.92 -0.64 5.52
N GLN A 21 9.50 -0.08 4.46
CA GLN A 21 10.21 -0.83 3.42
C GLN A 21 11.67 -1.05 3.83
N ILE A 22 11.93 -2.13 4.57
CA ILE A 22 13.28 -2.51 5.02
C ILE A 22 14.08 -3.25 3.94
N HIS A 23 13.46 -3.69 2.85
CA HIS A 23 14.14 -4.32 1.74
C HIS A 23 14.85 -3.29 0.84
N LYS A 24 15.83 -3.75 0.07
CA LYS A 24 16.50 -2.93 -0.93
C LYS A 24 15.67 -2.82 -2.19
N PHE A 25 15.54 -1.62 -2.70
CA PHE A 25 14.81 -1.36 -3.94
C PHE A 25 15.56 -1.89 -5.16
N PHE A 26 14.80 -2.25 -6.18
CA PHE A 26 15.27 -2.59 -7.51
C PHE A 26 15.21 -1.37 -8.42
N GLY A 27 15.67 -1.52 -9.65
CA GLY A 27 15.62 -0.48 -10.67
C GLY A 27 17.00 0.12 -10.95
N SER A 28 17.03 1.37 -11.40
CA SER A 28 18.25 2.08 -11.76
C SER A 28 18.90 2.76 -10.56
N LYS A 29 20.16 3.17 -10.74
CA LYS A 29 20.87 3.97 -9.75
C LYS A 29 20.19 5.32 -9.49
N GLU A 30 19.57 5.90 -10.51
CA GLU A 30 18.81 7.15 -10.43
C GLU A 30 17.61 7.01 -9.48
N HIS A 31 16.95 5.85 -9.47
CA HIS A 31 15.83 5.53 -8.59
C HIS A 31 16.28 4.86 -7.29
N LYS A 32 17.53 5.14 -6.85
CA LYS A 32 18.07 4.69 -5.57
C LYS A 32 18.09 3.15 -5.43
N ALA A 33 18.31 2.39 -6.53
CA ALA A 33 18.45 0.93 -6.49
C ALA A 33 19.53 0.50 -5.48
N LYS A 34 19.32 -0.65 -4.81
CA LYS A 34 20.13 -1.23 -3.74
C LYS A 34 20.11 -0.45 -2.41
N ILE A 35 19.39 0.66 -2.31
CA ILE A 35 19.14 1.37 -1.06
C ILE A 35 17.85 0.81 -0.42
N ARG A 36 17.77 0.78 0.91
CA ARG A 36 16.57 0.38 1.64
C ARG A 36 15.50 1.47 1.56
N GLY A 37 14.22 1.10 1.47
CA GLY A 37 13.13 2.07 1.32
C GLY A 37 13.12 3.16 2.39
N PHE A 38 13.31 2.81 3.67
CA PHE A 38 13.35 3.81 4.74
C PHE A 38 14.49 4.82 4.58
N ARG A 39 15.66 4.39 4.05
CA ARG A 39 16.76 5.31 3.75
C ARG A 39 16.44 6.23 2.59
N ILE A 40 15.70 5.74 1.59
CA ILE A 40 15.22 6.60 0.49
C ILE A 40 14.26 7.65 1.06
N GLY A 41 13.36 7.24 1.96
CA GLY A 41 12.46 8.17 2.65
C GLY A 41 13.20 9.26 3.42
N GLU A 42 14.24 8.90 4.18
CA GLU A 42 15.09 9.86 4.89
C GLU A 42 15.76 10.86 3.93
N MET A 43 16.32 10.39 2.81
CA MET A 43 16.96 11.24 1.80
C MET A 43 15.97 12.23 1.18
N LEU A 44 14.77 11.76 0.81
CA LEU A 44 13.75 12.62 0.19
C LEU A 44 13.19 13.65 1.18
N LEU A 45 13.05 13.30 2.46
CA LEU A 45 12.64 14.25 3.50
C LEU A 45 13.71 15.31 3.75
N GLN A 46 14.98 14.93 3.77
CA GLN A 46 16.09 15.87 3.88
C GLN A 46 16.09 16.85 2.70
N GLU A 47 15.95 16.35 1.46
CA GLU A 47 15.83 17.20 0.26
C GLU A 47 14.64 18.18 0.37
N ALA A 48 13.51 17.75 0.93
CA ALA A 48 12.33 18.59 1.15
C ALA A 48 12.58 19.67 2.21
N GLU A 49 13.22 19.30 3.33
CA GLU A 49 13.59 20.23 4.41
C GLU A 49 14.57 21.30 3.92
N GLU A 50 15.62 20.91 3.20
CA GLU A 50 16.59 21.83 2.59
C GLU A 50 15.93 22.78 1.57
N ALA A 51 14.85 22.34 0.90
CA ALA A 51 14.04 23.17 0.02
C ALA A 51 13.03 24.07 0.76
N GLY A 52 12.97 24.03 2.07
CA GLY A 52 12.06 24.84 2.89
C GLY A 52 10.60 24.40 2.85
N VAL A 53 10.32 23.12 2.58
CA VAL A 53 8.96 22.56 2.61
C VAL A 53 8.44 22.51 4.05
N ASN A 54 7.24 23.05 4.27
CA ASN A 54 6.56 22.98 5.56
C ASN A 54 5.74 21.70 5.67
N VAL A 55 6.16 20.75 6.52
CA VAL A 55 5.46 19.49 6.73
C VAL A 55 4.63 19.55 8.01
N GLN A 56 3.31 19.40 7.87
CA GLN A 56 2.33 19.34 8.94
C GLN A 56 1.90 17.89 9.17
N LEU A 57 2.21 17.35 10.36
CA LEU A 57 1.85 15.99 10.77
C LEU A 57 0.56 15.99 11.62
N ASN A 58 -0.06 14.82 11.81
CA ASN A 58 -1.38 14.69 12.42
C ASN A 58 -2.42 15.62 11.76
N ALA A 59 -2.26 15.85 10.48
CA ALA A 59 -3.01 16.79 9.67
C ALA A 59 -3.81 16.03 8.60
N THR A 60 -5.05 15.66 8.93
CA THR A 60 -5.92 14.91 8.03
C THR A 60 -6.68 15.85 7.11
N VAL A 61 -6.43 15.76 5.80
CA VAL A 61 -7.22 16.50 4.80
C VAL A 61 -8.60 15.85 4.68
N LEU A 62 -9.64 16.59 5.05
CA LEU A 62 -11.03 16.12 5.05
C LEU A 62 -11.69 16.25 3.68
N GLY A 63 -11.22 17.16 2.84
CA GLY A 63 -11.76 17.37 1.50
C GLY A 63 -11.07 18.48 0.75
N ILE A 64 -11.31 18.49 -0.57
CA ILE A 64 -10.89 19.53 -1.52
C ILE A 64 -12.15 20.17 -2.06
N PHE A 65 -12.23 21.49 -1.95
CA PHE A 65 -13.40 22.29 -2.27
C PHE A 65 -13.09 23.25 -3.44
N PRO A 66 -14.12 23.89 -4.04
CA PRO A 66 -13.91 24.91 -5.07
C PRO A 66 -12.88 25.97 -4.67
N GLU A 67 -12.27 26.60 -5.67
CA GLU A 67 -11.20 27.59 -5.47
C GLU A 67 -9.94 27.05 -4.83
N LYS A 68 -9.69 25.73 -4.99
CA LYS A 68 -8.52 25.00 -4.43
C LYS A 68 -8.35 25.21 -2.93
N ARG A 69 -9.47 25.16 -2.20
CA ARG A 69 -9.48 25.17 -0.74
C ARG A 69 -9.47 23.73 -0.21
N ILE A 70 -8.69 23.51 0.80
CA ILE A 70 -8.68 22.24 1.55
C ILE A 70 -9.11 22.52 2.99
N THR A 71 -9.81 21.57 3.59
CA THR A 71 -10.11 21.58 5.02
C THR A 71 -9.26 20.51 5.68
N VAL A 72 -8.50 20.90 6.68
CA VAL A 72 -7.56 20.05 7.39
C VAL A 72 -7.97 19.97 8.85
N ARG A 73 -8.08 18.74 9.37
CA ARG A 73 -8.31 18.44 10.78
C ARG A 73 -6.97 18.18 11.46
N PHE A 74 -6.69 18.96 12.48
CA PHE A 74 -5.63 18.74 13.48
C PHE A 74 -6.19 18.05 14.72
N ALA A 75 -5.37 17.85 15.73
CA ALA A 75 -5.76 17.15 16.96
C ALA A 75 -6.90 17.87 17.71
N ASP A 76 -6.89 19.21 17.73
CA ASP A 76 -7.73 20.07 18.55
C ASP A 76 -8.59 21.07 17.77
N HIS A 77 -8.36 21.21 16.46
CA HIS A 77 -9.09 22.17 15.63
C HIS A 77 -9.19 21.72 14.17
N VAL A 78 -9.98 22.47 13.40
CA VAL A 78 -10.10 22.33 11.94
C VAL A 78 -9.77 23.68 11.32
N GLU A 79 -8.92 23.68 10.28
CA GLU A 79 -8.48 24.87 9.58
C GLU A 79 -8.63 24.73 8.06
N GLN A 80 -8.83 25.85 7.37
CA GLN A 80 -8.89 25.90 5.92
C GLN A 80 -7.63 26.52 5.35
N PHE A 81 -7.12 25.90 4.30
CA PHE A 81 -6.00 26.39 3.51
C PHE A 81 -6.39 26.53 2.06
N SER A 82 -5.73 27.43 1.35
CA SER A 82 -5.84 27.60 -0.10
C SER A 82 -4.46 27.64 -0.73
N GLY A 83 -4.37 27.19 -1.97
CA GLY A 83 -3.12 27.23 -2.74
C GLY A 83 -3.38 27.45 -4.22
N ASP A 84 -2.37 27.89 -4.93
CA ASP A 84 -2.43 28.05 -6.39
C ASP A 84 -2.55 26.67 -7.06
N ASN A 85 -1.90 25.66 -6.49
CA ASN A 85 -1.97 24.28 -6.93
C ASN A 85 -2.06 23.32 -5.73
N ILE A 86 -2.71 22.18 -5.96
CA ILE A 86 -2.82 21.06 -4.99
C ILE A 86 -2.31 19.80 -5.66
N ILE A 87 -1.42 19.07 -4.99
CA ILE A 87 -0.98 17.74 -5.41
C ILE A 87 -1.49 16.73 -4.39
N VAL A 88 -2.30 15.78 -4.84
CA VAL A 88 -2.81 14.69 -4.01
C VAL A 88 -1.89 13.48 -4.17
N ALA A 89 -1.32 13.01 -3.08
CA ALA A 89 -0.41 11.86 -3.00
C ALA A 89 -0.79 10.91 -1.86
N THR A 90 -2.09 10.66 -1.71
CA THR A 90 -2.68 9.86 -0.61
C THR A 90 -2.37 8.37 -0.69
N GLY A 91 -1.80 7.91 -1.80
CA GLY A 91 -1.40 6.51 -1.95
C GLY A 91 -2.58 5.57 -2.14
N ALA A 92 -2.49 4.38 -1.54
CA ALA A 92 -3.46 3.31 -1.69
C ALA A 92 -3.76 2.61 -0.36
N ALA A 93 -4.94 2.00 -0.27
CA ALA A 93 -5.37 1.13 0.81
C ALA A 93 -5.27 -0.35 0.39
N GLU A 94 -5.06 -1.23 1.36
CA GLU A 94 -5.05 -2.67 1.11
C GLU A 94 -6.47 -3.19 0.84
N ASN A 95 -6.58 -4.05 -0.16
CA ASN A 95 -7.81 -4.79 -0.43
C ASN A 95 -7.94 -5.95 0.55
N MET A 96 -9.18 -6.27 0.87
CA MET A 96 -9.54 -7.43 1.68
C MET A 96 -10.33 -8.42 0.83
N VAL A 97 -10.18 -9.70 1.12
CA VAL A 97 -11.02 -10.76 0.57
C VAL A 97 -12.00 -11.22 1.65
N LEU A 98 -13.26 -11.40 1.24
CA LEU A 98 -14.33 -11.83 2.15
C LEU A 98 -14.36 -13.36 2.22
N PHE A 99 -14.31 -13.90 3.43
CA PHE A 99 -14.45 -15.33 3.72
C PHE A 99 -15.06 -15.50 5.13
N ASP A 100 -15.52 -16.66 5.47
CA ASP A 100 -16.10 -16.87 6.81
C ASP A 100 -15.06 -16.63 7.91
N GLY A 101 -15.39 -15.77 8.87
CA GLY A 101 -14.49 -15.37 9.96
C GLY A 101 -13.42 -14.32 9.60
N TRP A 102 -13.53 -13.62 8.46
CA TRP A 102 -12.54 -12.62 8.03
C TRP A 102 -12.39 -11.42 9.00
N THR A 103 -13.34 -11.21 9.91
CA THR A 103 -13.28 -10.17 10.95
C THR A 103 -12.65 -10.61 12.25
N LYS A 104 -12.22 -11.88 12.38
CA LYS A 104 -11.58 -12.38 13.61
C LYS A 104 -10.26 -11.68 13.88
N PRO A 105 -9.94 -11.38 15.15
CA PRO A 105 -8.59 -11.03 15.55
C PRO A 105 -7.57 -12.05 15.02
N GLY A 106 -6.49 -11.58 14.39
CA GLY A 106 -5.52 -12.43 13.69
C GLY A 106 -5.68 -12.42 12.17
N VAL A 107 -6.79 -11.87 11.62
CA VAL A 107 -6.87 -11.55 10.18
C VAL A 107 -6.41 -10.12 9.96
N ILE A 108 -5.32 -9.94 9.21
CA ILE A 108 -4.68 -8.64 9.00
C ILE A 108 -4.20 -8.46 7.55
N GLY A 109 -4.04 -7.24 7.11
CA GLY A 109 -3.37 -6.93 5.84
C GLY A 109 -1.85 -7.06 5.93
N ALA A 110 -1.20 -7.29 4.79
CA ALA A 110 0.26 -7.41 4.72
C ALA A 110 0.99 -6.12 5.10
N GLY A 111 0.44 -4.95 4.76
CA GLY A 111 0.96 -3.66 5.16
C GLY A 111 0.79 -3.40 6.66
N ALA A 112 -0.28 -3.91 7.27
CA ALA A 112 -0.45 -3.89 8.72
C ALA A 112 0.61 -4.77 9.40
N ALA A 113 0.88 -5.97 8.88
CA ALA A 113 1.96 -6.83 9.36
C ALA A 113 3.33 -6.14 9.27
N GLN A 114 3.63 -5.47 8.15
CA GLN A 114 4.85 -4.67 8.00
C GLN A 114 4.92 -3.52 9.02
N THR A 115 3.82 -2.84 9.28
CA THR A 115 3.77 -1.76 10.26
C THR A 115 4.09 -2.28 11.64
N LEU A 116 3.48 -3.37 12.08
CA LEU A 116 3.75 -4.00 13.37
C LEU A 116 5.23 -4.37 13.50
N MET A 117 5.79 -5.09 12.52
CA MET A 117 7.18 -5.55 12.59
C MET A 117 8.19 -4.43 12.42
N ASN A 118 8.05 -3.64 11.34
CA ASN A 118 9.14 -2.77 10.87
C ASN A 118 9.14 -1.40 11.55
N LEU A 119 7.99 -0.94 12.08
CA LEU A 119 7.89 0.34 12.81
C LEU A 119 7.78 0.13 14.33
N HIS A 120 7.11 -0.91 14.78
CA HIS A 120 6.83 -1.10 16.20
C HIS A 120 7.57 -2.28 16.86
N GLY A 121 8.28 -3.12 16.08
CA GLY A 121 9.00 -4.28 16.61
C GLY A 121 8.10 -5.36 17.21
N VAL A 122 6.84 -5.43 16.73
CA VAL A 122 5.82 -6.37 17.21
C VAL A 122 5.64 -7.48 16.19
N GLN A 123 5.72 -8.73 16.62
CA GLN A 123 5.37 -9.88 15.79
C GLN A 123 3.85 -9.94 15.62
N PRO A 124 3.33 -10.02 14.37
CA PRO A 124 1.88 -10.07 14.12
C PRO A 124 1.26 -11.44 14.49
N GLY A 125 2.06 -12.46 14.60
CA GLY A 125 1.68 -13.84 14.94
C GLY A 125 2.89 -14.74 14.94
N ARG A 126 2.67 -16.03 15.23
CA ARG A 126 3.73 -17.06 15.28
C ARG A 126 3.73 -17.98 14.06
N ASN A 127 2.53 -18.38 13.62
CA ASN A 127 2.33 -19.28 12.50
C ASN A 127 1.31 -18.68 11.52
N ILE A 128 1.75 -18.23 10.37
CA ILE A 128 1.03 -17.29 9.51
C ILE A 128 0.68 -17.97 8.19
N LEU A 129 -0.58 -17.85 7.78
CA LEU A 129 -0.99 -18.08 6.40
C LEU A 129 -0.87 -16.78 5.61
N MET A 130 -0.10 -16.78 4.54
CA MET A 130 -0.06 -15.68 3.59
C MET A 130 -1.03 -15.94 2.43
N VAL A 131 -1.95 -14.99 2.18
CA VAL A 131 -2.89 -15.04 1.06
C VAL A 131 -2.49 -13.98 0.04
N GLY A 132 -2.08 -14.41 -1.14
CA GLY A 132 -1.59 -13.58 -2.23
C GLY A 132 -0.08 -13.74 -2.45
N SER A 133 0.29 -14.04 -3.70
CA SER A 133 1.67 -14.32 -4.16
C SER A 133 2.28 -13.19 -4.98
N GLY A 134 1.67 -12.00 -4.95
CA GLY A 134 2.24 -10.77 -5.53
C GLY A 134 3.52 -10.33 -4.80
N ASN A 135 4.16 -9.26 -5.29
CA ASN A 135 5.40 -8.76 -4.69
C ASN A 135 5.24 -8.44 -3.20
N VAL A 136 4.11 -7.85 -2.79
CA VAL A 136 3.85 -7.52 -1.38
C VAL A 136 3.80 -8.81 -0.55
N GLY A 137 3.01 -9.80 -0.94
CA GLY A 137 2.90 -11.07 -0.21
C GLY A 137 4.24 -11.79 -0.05
N LEU A 138 5.05 -11.84 -1.13
CA LEU A 138 6.38 -12.46 -1.09
C LEU A 138 7.38 -11.69 -0.22
N VAL A 139 7.40 -10.36 -0.33
CA VAL A 139 8.30 -9.51 0.46
C VAL A 139 7.94 -9.58 1.94
N VAL A 140 6.65 -9.49 2.27
CA VAL A 140 6.18 -9.56 3.67
C VAL A 140 6.40 -10.96 4.24
N SER A 141 6.13 -12.04 3.48
CA SER A 141 6.46 -13.40 3.92
C SER A 141 7.93 -13.55 4.29
N TYR A 142 8.83 -13.00 3.47
CA TYR A 142 10.26 -13.04 3.78
C TYR A 142 10.61 -12.21 5.02
N GLN A 143 9.98 -11.06 5.23
CA GLN A 143 10.17 -10.24 6.44
C GLN A 143 9.65 -10.93 7.70
N LEU A 144 8.49 -11.60 7.62
CA LEU A 144 7.94 -12.44 8.70
C LEU A 144 8.92 -13.53 9.12
N LEU A 145 9.49 -14.25 8.14
CA LEU A 145 10.50 -15.27 8.39
C LEU A 145 11.76 -14.69 9.05
N GLN A 146 12.21 -13.49 8.63
CA GLN A 146 13.33 -12.79 9.25
C GLN A 146 13.03 -12.30 10.68
N ALA A 147 11.77 -11.98 10.98
CA ALA A 147 11.29 -11.59 12.32
C ALA A 147 11.09 -12.80 13.25
N GLY A 148 11.36 -14.02 12.79
CA GLY A 148 11.22 -15.25 13.58
C GLY A 148 9.83 -15.85 13.57
N CYS A 149 8.90 -15.33 12.74
CA CYS A 149 7.61 -15.98 12.51
C CYS A 149 7.78 -17.20 11.58
N LYS A 150 6.89 -18.15 11.70
CA LYS A 150 6.71 -19.23 10.71
C LYS A 150 5.66 -18.81 9.69
N VAL A 151 5.91 -19.02 8.42
CA VAL A 151 4.91 -18.92 7.35
C VAL A 151 4.50 -20.36 7.01
N ALA A 152 3.30 -20.75 7.45
CA ALA A 152 2.78 -22.11 7.29
C ALA A 152 2.56 -22.45 5.83
N ALA A 153 2.05 -21.49 5.07
CA ALA A 153 1.85 -21.58 3.62
C ALA A 153 1.71 -20.21 3.01
N LEU A 154 1.95 -20.13 1.70
CA LEU A 154 1.56 -19.04 0.83
C LEU A 154 0.58 -19.57 -0.20
N ILE A 155 -0.61 -18.98 -0.29
CA ILE A 155 -1.64 -19.38 -1.23
C ILE A 155 -1.98 -18.28 -2.21
N ASP A 156 -2.42 -18.68 -3.40
CA ASP A 156 -2.94 -17.75 -4.41
C ASP A 156 -3.96 -18.45 -5.30
N ALA A 157 -5.04 -17.78 -5.65
CA ALA A 157 -6.03 -18.26 -6.57
C ALA A 157 -5.50 -18.36 -8.03
N ALA A 158 -4.48 -17.56 -8.36
CA ALA A 158 -3.83 -17.62 -9.65
C ALA A 158 -3.06 -18.94 -9.85
N PRO A 159 -2.91 -19.41 -11.10
CA PRO A 159 -2.20 -20.65 -11.41
C PRO A 159 -0.67 -20.57 -11.24
N ARG A 160 -0.14 -19.35 -11.08
CA ARG A 160 1.30 -19.08 -10.97
C ARG A 160 1.54 -17.96 -9.97
N VAL A 161 2.75 -17.94 -9.39
CA VAL A 161 3.21 -16.84 -8.53
C VAL A 161 3.20 -15.54 -9.30
N GLY A 162 2.54 -14.52 -8.75
CA GLY A 162 2.35 -13.22 -9.38
C GLY A 162 3.52 -12.25 -9.22
N GLY A 163 4.34 -12.44 -8.19
CA GLY A 163 5.48 -11.55 -7.92
C GLY A 163 6.78 -12.01 -8.58
N TYR A 164 7.84 -11.22 -8.39
CA TYR A 164 9.14 -11.50 -9.00
C TYR A 164 9.77 -12.79 -8.45
N GLY A 165 10.32 -13.61 -9.35
CA GLY A 165 10.94 -14.90 -9.03
C GLY A 165 12.06 -14.81 -7.97
N VAL A 166 12.78 -13.69 -7.90
CA VAL A 166 13.80 -13.45 -6.87
C VAL A 166 13.20 -13.39 -5.45
N HIS A 167 12.00 -12.88 -5.29
CA HIS A 167 11.28 -12.87 -4.01
C HIS A 167 10.73 -14.25 -3.68
N ALA A 168 10.09 -14.90 -4.65
CA ALA A 168 9.58 -16.26 -4.50
C ALA A 168 10.70 -17.23 -4.08
N ALA A 169 11.87 -17.16 -4.74
CA ALA A 169 13.02 -17.99 -4.40
C ALA A 169 13.55 -17.77 -2.97
N LYS A 170 13.43 -16.56 -2.42
CA LYS A 170 13.79 -16.30 -1.02
C LYS A 170 12.87 -17.01 -0.05
N VAL A 171 11.57 -16.93 -0.27
CA VAL A 171 10.54 -17.61 0.56
C VAL A 171 10.66 -19.12 0.45
N ALA A 172 10.79 -19.64 -0.78
CA ALA A 172 10.93 -21.07 -1.04
C ALA A 172 12.14 -21.70 -0.35
N ARG A 173 13.28 -21.00 -0.23
CA ARG A 173 14.48 -21.47 0.49
C ARG A 173 14.26 -21.70 1.99
N TYR A 174 13.25 -21.08 2.58
CA TYR A 174 12.82 -21.35 3.96
C TYR A 174 11.88 -22.56 4.08
N GLY A 175 11.60 -23.26 2.96
CA GLY A 175 10.73 -24.42 2.95
C GLY A 175 9.23 -24.10 3.01
N VAL A 176 8.86 -22.85 2.77
CA VAL A 176 7.44 -22.45 2.76
C VAL A 176 6.73 -23.11 1.57
N PRO A 177 5.64 -23.87 1.79
CA PRO A 177 4.86 -24.43 0.71
C PRO A 177 4.06 -23.34 -0.02
N PHE A 178 3.98 -23.47 -1.34
CA PHE A 178 3.17 -22.60 -2.20
C PHE A 178 1.99 -23.40 -2.73
N TYR A 179 0.78 -22.98 -2.41
CA TYR A 179 -0.45 -23.55 -2.94
C TYR A 179 -1.05 -22.58 -3.96
N MET A 180 -0.71 -22.78 -5.24
CA MET A 180 -1.33 -22.05 -6.34
C MET A 180 -2.69 -22.66 -6.67
N ARG A 181 -3.59 -21.91 -7.30
CA ARG A 181 -5.00 -22.28 -7.50
C ARG A 181 -5.70 -22.62 -6.19
N HIS A 182 -5.39 -21.94 -5.10
CA HIS A 182 -6.05 -22.10 -3.82
C HIS A 182 -6.56 -20.76 -3.29
N THR A 183 -7.71 -20.82 -2.63
CA THR A 183 -8.28 -19.67 -1.91
C THR A 183 -8.55 -20.04 -0.45
N ILE A 184 -8.73 -19.02 0.38
CA ILE A 184 -9.18 -19.20 1.75
C ILE A 184 -10.70 -19.32 1.78
N LEU A 185 -11.24 -20.28 2.52
CA LEU A 185 -12.67 -20.48 2.73
C LEU A 185 -13.14 -19.88 4.04
N ARG A 186 -12.39 -20.12 5.13
CA ARG A 186 -12.74 -19.63 6.46
C ARG A 186 -11.56 -19.56 7.40
N ALA A 187 -11.67 -18.66 8.38
CA ALA A 187 -10.83 -18.63 9.57
C ALA A 187 -11.53 -19.36 10.72
N GLU A 188 -10.84 -20.30 11.33
CA GLU A 188 -11.33 -21.06 12.47
C GLU A 188 -10.85 -20.46 13.79
N GLY A 189 -11.56 -20.82 14.87
CA GLY A 189 -11.29 -20.33 16.22
C GLY A 189 -12.51 -19.61 16.80
N LYS A 190 -12.57 -19.50 18.12
CA LYS A 190 -13.70 -18.87 18.83
C LYS A 190 -13.53 -17.36 18.88
N ASP A 191 -12.50 -16.88 19.52
CA ASP A 191 -12.30 -15.45 19.81
C ASP A 191 -11.24 -14.81 18.89
N GLN A 192 -10.39 -15.63 18.30
CA GLN A 192 -9.31 -15.23 17.39
C GLN A 192 -9.04 -16.34 16.37
N VAL A 193 -8.12 -16.11 15.44
CA VAL A 193 -7.67 -17.13 14.49
C VAL A 193 -6.90 -18.21 15.25
N GLU A 194 -7.35 -19.47 15.10
CA GLU A 194 -6.71 -20.69 15.63
C GLU A 194 -6.46 -21.70 14.50
N GLY A 195 -6.95 -21.42 13.30
CA GLY A 195 -6.77 -22.21 12.10
C GLY A 195 -7.37 -21.54 10.88
N ALA A 196 -7.08 -22.09 9.72
CA ALA A 196 -7.64 -21.68 8.45
C ALA A 196 -7.96 -22.88 7.58
N VAL A 197 -9.04 -22.80 6.81
CA VAL A 197 -9.35 -23.77 5.77
C VAL A 197 -9.19 -23.14 4.41
N ILE A 198 -8.39 -23.78 3.56
CA ILE A 198 -8.16 -23.40 2.16
C ILE A 198 -8.71 -24.48 1.24
N ALA A 199 -9.01 -24.15 -0.02
CA ALA A 199 -9.40 -25.13 -1.04
C ALA A 199 -8.83 -24.76 -2.41
N GLU A 200 -8.76 -25.75 -3.29
CA GLU A 200 -8.47 -25.51 -4.70
C GLU A 200 -9.59 -24.72 -5.36
N VAL A 201 -9.24 -23.95 -6.39
CA VAL A 201 -10.20 -23.20 -7.21
C VAL A 201 -10.15 -23.67 -8.66
N ASP A 202 -11.31 -23.64 -9.31
CA ASP A 202 -11.44 -23.84 -10.74
C ASP A 202 -10.98 -22.63 -11.58
N ASP A 203 -11.12 -22.71 -12.91
CA ASP A 203 -10.76 -21.62 -13.81
C ASP A 203 -11.64 -20.36 -13.70
N LYS A 204 -12.75 -20.45 -12.95
CA LYS A 204 -13.62 -19.32 -12.59
C LYS A 204 -13.39 -18.82 -11.18
N PHE A 205 -12.30 -19.27 -10.54
CA PHE A 205 -11.95 -18.95 -9.16
C PHE A 205 -12.98 -19.43 -8.12
N GLN A 206 -13.81 -20.44 -8.46
CA GLN A 206 -14.76 -21.04 -7.52
C GLN A 206 -14.10 -22.17 -6.76
N PRO A 207 -14.31 -22.28 -5.43
CA PRO A 207 -13.77 -23.38 -4.65
C PRO A 207 -14.29 -24.74 -5.14
N ILE A 208 -13.40 -25.73 -5.24
CA ILE A 208 -13.72 -27.10 -5.64
C ILE A 208 -14.01 -27.91 -4.38
N PRO A 209 -15.26 -28.40 -4.18
CA PRO A 209 -15.61 -29.19 -3.02
C PRO A 209 -14.78 -30.49 -2.91
N GLY A 210 -14.40 -30.85 -1.69
CA GLY A 210 -13.58 -32.04 -1.42
C GLY A 210 -12.08 -31.82 -1.53
N THR A 211 -11.64 -30.58 -1.80
CA THR A 211 -10.20 -30.22 -1.85
C THR A 211 -9.75 -29.44 -0.62
N GLU A 212 -10.62 -29.32 0.38
CA GLU A 212 -10.36 -28.55 1.59
C GLU A 212 -9.14 -29.07 2.35
N LYS A 213 -8.29 -28.13 2.79
CA LYS A 213 -7.13 -28.39 3.62
C LYS A 213 -7.19 -27.50 4.86
N HIS A 214 -7.04 -28.11 6.01
CA HIS A 214 -6.89 -27.39 7.28
C HIS A 214 -5.43 -27.02 7.50
N LEU A 215 -5.18 -25.80 7.97
CA LEU A 215 -3.88 -25.29 8.36
C LEU A 215 -3.94 -24.75 9.79
N ASP A 216 -3.03 -25.22 10.64
CA ASP A 216 -2.85 -24.68 12.00
C ASP A 216 -2.12 -23.36 11.90
N VAL A 217 -2.84 -22.24 12.08
CA VAL A 217 -2.29 -20.88 12.00
C VAL A 217 -2.96 -20.01 13.05
N ASP A 218 -2.21 -19.06 13.58
CA ASP A 218 -2.72 -18.04 14.52
C ASP A 218 -2.96 -16.68 13.84
N THR A 219 -2.54 -16.55 12.58
CA THR A 219 -2.64 -15.32 11.82
C THR A 219 -2.86 -15.60 10.34
N ILE A 220 -3.77 -14.86 9.72
CA ILE A 220 -4.02 -14.83 8.29
C ILE A 220 -3.63 -13.45 7.77
N CYS A 221 -2.63 -13.41 6.91
CA CYS A 221 -2.09 -12.18 6.35
C CYS A 221 -2.52 -12.03 4.90
N LEU A 222 -3.26 -10.96 4.58
CA LEU A 222 -3.83 -10.73 3.26
C LEU A 222 -2.96 -9.79 2.44
N ALA A 223 -2.59 -10.21 1.23
CA ALA A 223 -1.82 -9.46 0.24
C ALA A 223 -2.51 -9.53 -1.13
N VAL A 224 -3.81 -9.22 -1.16
CA VAL A 224 -4.72 -9.46 -2.29
C VAL A 224 -4.94 -8.24 -3.18
N GLY A 225 -4.00 -7.32 -3.15
CA GLY A 225 -4.01 -6.11 -3.97
C GLY A 225 -4.20 -4.83 -3.17
N LEU A 226 -4.21 -3.73 -3.88
CA LEU A 226 -4.35 -2.37 -3.36
C LEU A 226 -5.43 -1.63 -4.17
N SER A 227 -6.04 -0.62 -3.58
CA SER A 227 -6.96 0.31 -4.26
C SER A 227 -6.54 1.75 -4.01
N PRO A 228 -6.53 2.61 -5.05
CA PRO A 228 -6.18 4.02 -4.92
C PRO A 228 -7.05 4.74 -3.90
N MET A 229 -6.44 5.54 -3.01
CA MET A 229 -7.16 6.36 -2.03
C MET A 229 -7.63 7.68 -2.66
N SER A 230 -8.54 7.58 -3.62
CA SER A 230 -9.04 8.70 -4.43
C SER A 230 -10.20 9.49 -3.82
N GLN A 231 -10.54 9.28 -2.54
CA GLN A 231 -11.73 9.87 -1.90
C GLN A 231 -11.74 11.39 -1.98
N VAL A 232 -10.64 12.05 -1.61
CA VAL A 232 -10.56 13.53 -1.64
C VAL A 232 -10.61 14.09 -3.06
N LEU A 233 -10.09 13.35 -4.04
CA LEU A 233 -10.20 13.70 -5.46
C LEU A 233 -11.63 13.56 -5.97
N ARG A 234 -12.33 12.49 -5.59
CA ARG A 234 -13.73 12.32 -5.92
C ARG A 234 -14.61 13.44 -5.34
N MET A 235 -14.30 13.85 -4.10
CA MET A 235 -15.01 14.96 -3.44
C MET A 235 -14.79 16.30 -4.14
N SER A 236 -13.64 16.49 -4.80
CA SER A 236 -13.36 17.73 -5.57
C SER A 236 -14.21 17.85 -6.83
N GLY A 237 -14.81 16.73 -7.30
CA GLY A 237 -15.60 16.69 -8.53
C GLY A 237 -14.75 16.49 -9.80
N CYS A 238 -13.48 16.13 -9.70
CA CYS A 238 -12.72 15.74 -10.89
C CYS A 238 -13.26 14.44 -11.50
N GLU A 239 -13.10 14.24 -12.79
CA GLU A 239 -13.49 13.01 -13.46
C GLU A 239 -12.66 11.83 -12.93
N ILE A 240 -13.34 10.70 -12.78
CA ILE A 240 -12.76 9.44 -12.27
C ILE A 240 -12.97 8.35 -13.31
N ASP A 241 -11.89 7.64 -13.63
CA ASP A 241 -11.94 6.44 -14.46
C ASP A 241 -12.05 5.20 -13.55
N ASP A 242 -12.94 4.28 -13.93
CA ASP A 242 -13.05 2.97 -13.29
C ASP A 242 -12.18 1.98 -14.06
N THR A 243 -11.11 1.54 -13.42
CA THR A 243 -10.11 0.65 -14.01
C THR A 243 -10.07 -0.69 -13.24
N PRO A 244 -9.48 -1.75 -13.80
CA PRO A 244 -9.28 -2.99 -13.05
C PRO A 244 -8.48 -2.82 -11.75
N GLY A 245 -7.68 -1.75 -11.64
CA GLY A 245 -6.92 -1.39 -10.43
C GLY A 245 -7.69 -0.54 -9.43
N GLY A 246 -8.94 -0.17 -9.72
CA GLY A 246 -9.80 0.67 -8.89
C GLY A 246 -10.10 2.05 -9.50
N LEU A 247 -10.70 2.89 -8.69
CA LEU A 247 -11.13 4.25 -9.10
C LEU A 247 -9.93 5.21 -9.06
N VAL A 248 -9.50 5.68 -10.23
CA VAL A 248 -8.38 6.62 -10.38
C VAL A 248 -8.86 7.96 -10.95
N PRO A 249 -8.23 9.09 -10.59
CA PRO A 249 -8.53 10.36 -11.26
C PRO A 249 -8.08 10.30 -12.71
N LYS A 250 -8.90 10.83 -13.61
CA LYS A 250 -8.49 11.07 -14.99
C LYS A 250 -7.47 12.20 -15.02
N THR A 251 -6.27 11.90 -15.49
CA THR A 251 -5.14 12.85 -15.51
C THR A 251 -4.53 12.95 -16.90
N ASP A 252 -3.90 14.09 -17.16
CA ASP A 252 -3.04 14.23 -18.32
C ASP A 252 -1.64 13.61 -18.09
N ALA A 253 -0.73 13.77 -19.04
CA ALA A 253 0.64 13.26 -18.96
C ALA A 253 1.49 13.89 -17.83
N TYR A 254 1.03 14.98 -17.24
CA TYR A 254 1.69 15.70 -16.15
C TYR A 254 1.06 15.44 -14.78
N GLY A 255 0.06 14.59 -14.73
CA GLY A 255 -0.70 14.27 -13.52
C GLY A 255 -1.75 15.32 -13.15
N GLU A 256 -2.03 16.31 -14.03
CA GLU A 256 -3.10 17.26 -13.80
C GLU A 256 -4.46 16.59 -14.05
N THR A 257 -5.39 16.77 -13.11
CA THR A 257 -6.75 16.22 -13.22
C THR A 257 -7.59 17.07 -14.17
N THR A 258 -8.86 16.74 -14.34
CA THR A 258 -9.82 17.57 -15.10
C THR A 258 -10.12 18.91 -14.43
N ILE A 259 -9.64 19.12 -13.20
CA ILE A 259 -9.71 20.41 -12.49
C ILE A 259 -8.36 21.11 -12.58
N PRO A 260 -8.28 22.29 -13.21
CA PRO A 260 -7.04 23.03 -13.39
C PRO A 260 -6.34 23.35 -12.06
N GLY A 261 -5.04 23.00 -11.94
CA GLY A 261 -4.23 23.19 -10.75
C GLY A 261 -4.44 22.12 -9.66
N LEU A 262 -5.21 21.07 -9.95
CA LEU A 262 -5.33 19.89 -9.09
C LEU A 262 -4.62 18.70 -9.75
N PHE A 263 -3.60 18.18 -9.08
CA PHE A 263 -2.75 17.10 -9.57
C PHE A 263 -2.90 15.85 -8.71
N ALA A 264 -2.61 14.68 -9.28
CA ALA A 264 -2.49 13.42 -8.58
C ALA A 264 -1.17 12.73 -8.93
N ALA A 265 -0.51 12.13 -7.94
CA ALA A 265 0.76 11.45 -8.14
C ALA A 265 0.93 10.23 -7.21
N GLY A 266 1.65 9.22 -7.69
CA GLY A 266 1.83 7.94 -7.00
C GLY A 266 0.60 7.08 -7.05
N ASP A 267 0.46 6.14 -6.11
CA ASP A 267 -0.56 5.08 -6.14
C ASP A 267 -2.02 5.60 -6.18
N VAL A 268 -2.27 6.84 -5.80
CA VAL A 268 -3.60 7.45 -5.94
C VAL A 268 -3.98 7.68 -7.42
N ALA A 269 -3.00 7.86 -8.28
CA ALA A 269 -3.19 8.01 -9.73
C ALA A 269 -3.18 6.66 -10.49
N GLY A 270 -2.84 5.58 -9.80
CA GLY A 270 -2.75 4.20 -10.31
C GLY A 270 -1.69 3.42 -9.56
N ILE A 271 -1.99 2.15 -9.25
CA ILE A 271 -1.06 1.30 -8.48
C ILE A 271 0.10 0.88 -9.38
N GLU A 272 1.29 1.34 -9.03
CA GLU A 272 2.54 1.03 -9.73
C GLU A 272 3.67 0.70 -8.75
N ASP A 273 4.90 0.67 -9.24
CA ASP A 273 6.08 0.51 -8.38
C ASP A 273 6.56 1.86 -7.80
N ALA A 274 7.43 1.78 -6.81
CA ALA A 274 7.94 2.97 -6.13
C ALA A 274 8.77 3.90 -7.04
N SER A 275 9.38 3.37 -8.11
CA SER A 275 10.14 4.19 -9.06
C SER A 275 9.19 5.05 -9.90
N SER A 276 8.08 4.46 -10.36
CA SER A 276 7.02 5.18 -11.07
C SER A 276 6.39 6.26 -10.18
N ALA A 277 6.11 5.95 -8.91
CA ALA A 277 5.59 6.93 -7.96
C ALA A 277 6.54 8.11 -7.75
N MET A 278 7.86 7.87 -7.64
CA MET A 278 8.86 8.95 -7.54
C MET A 278 8.90 9.83 -8.80
N ILE A 279 8.83 9.21 -9.98
CA ILE A 279 8.81 9.95 -11.26
C ILE A 279 7.53 10.76 -11.38
N GLY A 280 6.38 10.14 -11.13
CA GLY A 280 5.07 10.81 -11.19
C GLY A 280 5.00 12.00 -10.23
N GLY A 281 5.49 11.85 -9.01
CA GLY A 281 5.57 12.94 -8.03
C GLY A 281 6.46 14.10 -8.52
N ARG A 282 7.61 13.78 -9.14
CA ARG A 282 8.50 14.80 -9.71
C ARG A 282 7.87 15.53 -10.89
N ILE A 283 7.19 14.81 -11.79
CA ILE A 283 6.50 15.39 -12.94
C ILE A 283 5.38 16.32 -12.46
N ALA A 284 4.51 15.86 -11.57
CA ALA A 284 3.42 16.67 -11.02
C ALA A 284 3.94 17.93 -10.29
N GLY A 285 5.02 17.77 -9.50
CA GLY A 285 5.65 18.90 -8.82
C GLY A 285 6.23 19.95 -9.76
N LEU A 286 6.89 19.53 -10.85
CA LEU A 286 7.40 20.45 -11.89
C LEU A 286 6.28 21.12 -12.66
N ALA A 287 5.23 20.38 -13.03
CA ALA A 287 4.07 20.92 -13.72
C ALA A 287 3.32 21.95 -12.87
N ALA A 288 3.08 21.63 -11.61
CA ALA A 288 2.46 22.58 -10.66
C ALA A 288 3.29 23.86 -10.49
N ALA A 289 4.62 23.73 -10.39
CA ALA A 289 5.50 24.89 -10.28
C ALA A 289 5.57 25.74 -11.56
N HIS A 290 5.38 25.14 -12.73
CA HIS A 290 5.39 25.87 -14.01
C HIS A 290 4.04 26.56 -14.26
N ARG A 291 2.96 26.05 -13.68
CA ARG A 291 1.62 26.63 -13.76
C ARG A 291 1.45 27.88 -12.89
N ALA A 292 2.14 27.95 -11.76
CA ALA A 292 2.07 29.08 -10.82
C ALA A 292 2.92 30.28 -11.27
#